data_a8990ecf01c21fb172ae34ef33be03f5
#
_entry.id   a8990ecf01c21fb172ae34ef33be03f5
#
_cell.length_a   1.000
_cell.length_b   1.000
_cell.length_c   1.000
_cell.angle_alpha   90.00
_cell.angle_beta   90.00
_cell.angle_gamma   90.00
#
_symmetry.space_group_name_H-M   'P 1'
#
loop_
_entity.id
_entity.type
_entity.pdbx_description
1 polymer ?
#
loop_
_entity_poly.entity_id
_entity_poly.type
_entity_poly.pdbx_seq_one_letter_code
_entity_poly.pdbx_strand_id
1 'polypeptide(L)'
;MKLKYFAEDNFDCKVVYGDTDSIFLKFNSLKNDDGEELQGKQRLQASIDKSIELSKAFKPTLKSPHDAEYEKTFWPFVIMSKKRYVGNLYEEDVNKFKQKSMGIVLKRRDNANILKKVYGGMINIILNDNSIPKAIDFLHTELKTIENGNVELSDLIISKTLKGSYADPTRISHKVLADRMQERDPGSAPNVNDRVPYVYIVNDNKKALQGDRIEHPDFIVKNNVKIDYAYYITNQILKPVSQLISLRVEQIKGFKYAKNHFDKLLDKYTNELKCPSKAADKINTMKEAEVSKLIFDPILTGIAKKQKNQTSISDFF
;
A
#
# COMPACT_ATOMS: atom_id res chain seq x y z
N MET A 1 -8.34 4.15 27.25
CA MET A 1 -8.28 2.81 27.91
C MET A 1 -9.62 2.36 28.49
N LYS A 2 -10.40 3.22 29.15
CA LYS A 2 -11.69 2.80 29.76
C LYS A 2 -12.66 2.14 28.77
N LEU A 3 -12.87 2.75 27.58
CA LEU A 3 -13.76 2.19 26.56
C LEU A 3 -13.36 0.80 26.07
N LYS A 4 -12.03 0.51 25.96
CA LYS A 4 -11.55 -0.82 25.58
C LYS A 4 -11.99 -1.88 26.60
N TYR A 5 -11.69 -1.68 27.87
CA TYR A 5 -12.04 -2.64 28.93
C TYR A 5 -13.56 -2.79 29.05
N PHE A 6 -14.30 -1.67 29.01
CA PHE A 6 -15.76 -1.74 29.05
C PHE A 6 -16.33 -2.58 27.89
N ALA A 7 -15.82 -2.38 26.66
CA ALA A 7 -16.26 -3.13 25.49
C ALA A 7 -15.96 -4.63 25.61
N GLU A 8 -14.71 -4.99 25.98
CA GLU A 8 -14.28 -6.38 26.08
C GLU A 8 -14.91 -7.11 27.29
N ASP A 9 -15.25 -6.41 28.37
CA ASP A 9 -15.85 -6.98 29.58
C ASP A 9 -17.37 -7.19 29.47
N ASN A 10 -18.07 -6.34 28.68
CA ASN A 10 -19.54 -6.34 28.62
C ASN A 10 -20.10 -6.83 27.27
N PHE A 11 -19.28 -6.93 26.23
CA PHE A 11 -19.67 -7.37 24.89
C PHE A 11 -18.70 -8.44 24.41
N ASP A 12 -19.22 -9.45 23.70
CA ASP A 12 -18.35 -10.48 23.07
C ASP A 12 -17.60 -9.90 21.87
N CYS A 13 -16.61 -9.06 22.16
CA CYS A 13 -15.81 -8.39 21.15
C CYS A 13 -14.34 -8.27 21.56
N LYS A 14 -13.52 -7.94 20.58
CA LYS A 14 -12.08 -7.65 20.74
C LYS A 14 -11.75 -6.31 20.14
N VAL A 15 -10.99 -5.48 20.84
CA VAL A 15 -10.41 -4.25 20.27
C VAL A 15 -9.23 -4.65 19.38
N VAL A 16 -9.38 -4.41 18.08
CA VAL A 16 -8.35 -4.76 17.07
C VAL A 16 -7.44 -3.59 16.73
N TYR A 17 -7.91 -2.35 16.95
CA TYR A 17 -7.14 -1.14 16.72
C TYR A 17 -7.71 0.03 17.52
N GLY A 18 -6.90 1.02 17.81
CA GLY A 18 -7.32 2.29 18.41
C GLY A 18 -6.46 3.44 17.89
N ASP A 19 -7.06 4.59 17.70
CA ASP A 19 -6.38 5.80 17.24
C ASP A 19 -6.94 7.03 17.95
N THR A 20 -6.10 7.70 18.72
CA THR A 20 -6.37 8.94 19.45
C THR A 20 -7.61 8.83 20.33
N ASP A 21 -8.81 8.99 19.80
CA ASP A 21 -10.12 9.06 20.45
C ASP A 21 -11.10 7.98 19.97
N SER A 22 -10.70 7.09 19.10
CA SER A 22 -11.52 6.02 18.55
C SER A 22 -10.95 4.63 18.79
N ILE A 23 -11.82 3.63 18.88
CA ILE A 23 -11.47 2.22 18.92
C ILE A 23 -12.19 1.46 17.80
N PHE A 24 -11.55 0.44 17.27
CA PHE A 24 -12.10 -0.48 16.29
C PHE A 24 -12.34 -1.82 16.96
N LEU A 25 -13.59 -2.25 16.95
CA LEU A 25 -14.06 -3.48 17.56
C LEU A 25 -14.29 -4.55 16.50
N LYS A 26 -14.02 -5.79 16.85
CA LYS A 26 -14.46 -6.97 16.13
C LYS A 26 -15.28 -7.82 17.07
N PHE A 27 -16.57 -8.02 16.75
CA PHE A 27 -17.41 -8.96 17.47
C PHE A 27 -17.00 -10.40 17.12
N ASN A 28 -16.82 -11.24 18.14
CA ASN A 28 -16.36 -12.61 17.96
C ASN A 28 -17.49 -13.48 17.40
N SER A 29 -18.68 -13.41 18.02
CA SER A 29 -19.87 -14.15 17.61
C SER A 29 -21.07 -13.20 17.51
N LEU A 30 -21.80 -13.34 16.40
CA LEU A 30 -23.08 -12.64 16.18
C LEU A 30 -24.05 -13.68 15.61
N LYS A 31 -25.08 -14.03 16.38
CA LYS A 31 -26.00 -15.11 16.09
C LYS A 31 -27.42 -14.60 15.86
N ASN A 32 -28.20 -15.35 15.08
CA ASN A 32 -29.65 -15.16 14.98
C ASN A 32 -30.38 -15.80 16.19
N ASP A 33 -31.69 -15.71 16.21
CA ASP A 33 -32.55 -16.27 17.29
C ASP A 33 -32.45 -17.81 17.34
N ASP A 34 -32.09 -18.47 16.25
CA ASP A 34 -31.88 -19.92 16.16
C ASP A 34 -30.48 -20.35 16.65
N GLY A 35 -29.61 -19.40 17.03
CA GLY A 35 -28.26 -19.67 17.51
C GLY A 35 -27.22 -19.84 16.40
N GLU A 36 -27.55 -19.63 15.13
CA GLU A 36 -26.64 -19.73 13.98
C GLU A 36 -25.83 -18.44 13.79
N GLU A 37 -24.56 -18.57 13.39
CA GLU A 37 -23.68 -17.46 13.09
C GLU A 37 -24.16 -16.64 11.88
N LEU A 38 -24.40 -15.37 12.09
CA LEU A 38 -24.78 -14.43 11.04
C LEU A 38 -23.65 -14.24 10.02
N GLN A 39 -24.02 -14.11 8.74
CA GLN A 39 -23.10 -13.96 7.62
C GLN A 39 -23.45 -12.73 6.77
N GLY A 40 -22.47 -12.24 5.99
CA GLY A 40 -22.67 -11.19 5.01
C GLY A 40 -23.32 -9.93 5.58
N LYS A 41 -24.38 -9.44 4.93
CA LYS A 41 -25.07 -8.20 5.32
C LYS A 41 -25.80 -8.32 6.65
N GLN A 42 -26.30 -9.49 7.02
CA GLN A 42 -26.94 -9.70 8.32
C GLN A 42 -25.93 -9.53 9.46
N ARG A 43 -24.73 -10.10 9.32
CA ARG A 43 -23.65 -9.90 10.28
C ARG A 43 -23.19 -8.43 10.33
N LEU A 44 -23.16 -7.75 9.19
CA LEU A 44 -22.84 -6.32 9.13
C LEU A 44 -23.85 -5.49 9.90
N GLN A 45 -25.17 -5.71 9.68
CA GLN A 45 -26.23 -5.01 10.41
C GLN A 45 -26.13 -5.26 11.92
N ALA A 46 -26.01 -6.52 12.33
CA ALA A 46 -25.85 -6.88 13.74
C ALA A 46 -24.61 -6.23 14.38
N SER A 47 -23.51 -6.07 13.60
CA SER A 47 -22.32 -5.36 14.08
C SER A 47 -22.57 -3.87 14.29
N ILE A 48 -23.34 -3.23 13.42
CA ILE A 48 -23.76 -1.83 13.55
C ILE A 48 -24.64 -1.67 14.81
N ASP A 49 -25.68 -2.48 14.93
CA ASP A 49 -26.64 -2.42 16.02
C ASP A 49 -25.94 -2.63 17.38
N LYS A 50 -25.06 -3.64 17.48
CA LYS A 50 -24.26 -3.89 18.69
C LYS A 50 -23.29 -2.76 19.02
N SER A 51 -22.73 -2.09 18.02
CA SER A 51 -21.85 -0.93 18.24
C SER A 51 -22.63 0.29 18.75
N ILE A 52 -23.86 0.49 18.26
CA ILE A 52 -24.77 1.53 18.77
C ILE A 52 -25.20 1.21 20.20
N GLU A 53 -25.54 -0.05 20.50
CA GLU A 53 -25.88 -0.52 21.85
C GLU A 53 -24.72 -0.27 22.82
N LEU A 54 -23.49 -0.64 22.43
CA LEU A 54 -22.28 -0.42 23.21
C LEU A 54 -22.05 1.06 23.52
N SER A 55 -22.17 1.92 22.51
CA SER A 55 -21.97 3.37 22.70
C SER A 55 -23.00 3.96 23.68
N LYS A 56 -24.26 3.56 23.55
CA LYS A 56 -25.34 3.96 24.50
C LYS A 56 -25.08 3.47 25.94
N ALA A 57 -24.60 2.23 26.08
CA ALA A 57 -24.29 1.65 27.39
C ALA A 57 -23.05 2.28 28.04
N PHE A 58 -22.08 2.72 27.24
CA PHE A 58 -20.86 3.35 27.76
C PHE A 58 -21.04 4.83 28.12
N LYS A 59 -21.88 5.56 27.39
CA LYS A 59 -22.12 7.01 27.56
C LYS A 59 -22.35 7.44 29.03
N PRO A 60 -23.19 6.77 29.86
CA PRO A 60 -23.40 7.14 31.26
C PRO A 60 -22.15 7.01 32.13
N THR A 61 -21.14 6.26 31.73
CA THR A 61 -19.88 6.09 32.47
C THR A 61 -18.90 7.25 32.27
N LEU A 62 -19.21 8.15 31.32
CA LEU A 62 -18.37 9.30 30.98
C LEU A 62 -18.81 10.54 31.78
N LYS A 63 -17.82 11.38 32.11
CA LYS A 63 -18.06 12.71 32.69
C LYS A 63 -18.18 13.72 31.57
N SER A 64 -19.20 14.58 31.64
CA SER A 64 -19.33 15.72 30.74
C SER A 64 -18.03 16.55 30.67
N PRO A 65 -17.59 17.00 29.50
CA PRO A 65 -18.26 16.98 28.19
C PRO A 65 -17.93 15.76 27.30
N HIS A 66 -17.35 14.71 27.85
CA HIS A 66 -16.98 13.52 27.07
C HIS A 66 -18.22 12.75 26.63
N ASP A 67 -18.20 12.27 25.40
CA ASP A 67 -19.23 11.42 24.82
C ASP A 67 -18.61 10.24 24.05
N ALA A 68 -19.41 9.24 23.72
CA ALA A 68 -19.03 8.11 22.88
C ALA A 68 -20.20 7.78 21.94
N GLU A 69 -19.93 7.79 20.66
CA GLU A 69 -20.89 7.52 19.61
C GLU A 69 -20.40 6.45 18.66
N TYR A 70 -21.34 5.72 18.07
CA TYR A 70 -21.06 4.91 16.90
C TYR A 70 -20.74 5.84 15.72
N GLU A 71 -19.62 5.60 15.06
CA GLU A 71 -19.20 6.41 13.91
C GLU A 71 -19.40 5.67 12.58
N LYS A 72 -18.94 4.43 12.52
CA LYS A 72 -18.94 3.64 11.26
C LYS A 72 -18.52 2.19 11.47
N THR A 73 -18.89 1.35 10.51
CA THR A 73 -18.40 -0.04 10.41
C THR A 73 -17.66 -0.25 9.10
N PHE A 74 -16.58 -1.04 9.13
CA PHE A 74 -15.83 -1.43 7.95
C PHE A 74 -16.05 -2.90 7.62
N TRP A 75 -16.43 -3.20 6.38
CA TRP A 75 -16.54 -4.55 5.87
C TRP A 75 -16.44 -4.63 4.34
N PRO A 76 -15.45 -5.39 3.79
CA PRO A 76 -14.25 -5.92 4.48
C PRO A 76 -13.28 -4.82 4.93
N PHE A 77 -12.30 -5.20 5.78
CA PHE A 77 -11.35 -4.29 6.36
C PHE A 77 -9.94 -4.88 6.41
N VAL A 78 -8.96 -4.12 5.96
CA VAL A 78 -7.53 -4.49 5.98
C VAL A 78 -6.74 -3.44 6.75
N ILE A 79 -6.14 -3.84 7.84
CA ILE A 79 -5.15 -3.05 8.60
C ILE A 79 -3.75 -3.54 8.27
N MET A 80 -2.87 -2.63 7.84
CA MET A 80 -1.47 -2.92 7.56
C MET A 80 -0.57 -2.52 8.72
N SER A 81 -0.82 -1.37 9.31
CA SER A 81 -0.11 -0.84 10.47
C SER A 81 -0.88 0.32 11.09
N LYS A 82 -0.34 0.90 12.17
CA LYS A 82 -0.91 2.11 12.79
C LYS A 82 -1.13 3.20 11.73
N LYS A 83 -2.34 3.76 11.68
CA LYS A 83 -2.77 4.81 10.73
C LYS A 83 -2.69 4.42 9.24
N ARG A 84 -2.63 3.10 8.92
CA ARG A 84 -2.56 2.60 7.55
C ARG A 84 -3.55 1.46 7.37
N TYR A 85 -4.70 1.77 6.79
CA TYR A 85 -5.78 0.81 6.58
C TYR A 85 -6.64 1.17 5.37
N VAL A 86 -7.42 0.21 4.91
CA VAL A 86 -8.41 0.36 3.84
C VAL A 86 -9.58 -0.57 4.09
N GLY A 87 -10.77 -0.15 3.70
CA GLY A 87 -11.98 -0.95 3.79
C GLY A 87 -13.18 -0.26 3.16
N ASN A 88 -14.25 -1.00 3.01
CA ASN A 88 -15.54 -0.44 2.64
C ASN A 88 -16.23 0.03 3.92
N LEU A 89 -16.44 1.33 4.00
CA LEU A 89 -17.06 2.01 5.15
C LEU A 89 -18.57 2.05 4.97
N TYR A 90 -19.28 1.61 5.98
CA TYR A 90 -20.71 1.71 6.15
C TYR A 90 -21.01 2.63 7.34
N GLU A 91 -21.98 3.48 7.19
CA GLU A 91 -22.59 4.22 8.29
C GLU A 91 -23.69 3.35 8.91
N GLU A 92 -24.96 3.72 8.84
CA GLU A 92 -26.07 2.90 9.36
C GLU A 92 -26.73 2.03 8.27
N ASP A 93 -26.59 2.40 6.99
CA ASP A 93 -27.20 1.69 5.86
C ASP A 93 -26.21 0.65 5.27
N VAL A 94 -26.52 -0.63 5.46
CA VAL A 94 -25.72 -1.77 4.95
C VAL A 94 -25.73 -1.91 3.42
N ASN A 95 -26.53 -1.12 2.71
CA ASN A 95 -26.58 -1.15 1.25
C ASN A 95 -25.73 -0.04 0.63
N LYS A 96 -25.26 0.91 1.42
CA LYS A 96 -24.45 2.03 0.96
C LYS A 96 -23.09 2.01 1.62
N PHE A 97 -22.05 1.93 0.80
CA PHE A 97 -20.68 2.02 1.29
C PHE A 97 -19.84 2.99 0.47
N LYS A 98 -18.78 3.46 1.10
CA LYS A 98 -17.71 4.22 0.46
C LYS A 98 -16.38 3.54 0.76
N GLN A 99 -15.55 3.27 -0.25
CA GLN A 99 -14.19 2.82 0.01
C GLN A 99 -13.40 3.94 0.71
N LYS A 100 -12.97 3.67 1.93
CA LYS A 100 -12.14 4.58 2.73
C LYS A 100 -10.76 4.02 2.92
N SER A 101 -9.78 4.84 2.67
CA SER A 101 -8.37 4.49 2.91
C SER A 101 -7.69 5.57 3.75
N MET A 102 -6.80 5.17 4.65
CA MET A 102 -5.97 6.05 5.45
C MET A 102 -4.50 5.64 5.34
N GLY A 103 -3.61 6.63 5.19
CA GLY A 103 -2.16 6.44 5.21
C GLY A 103 -1.57 5.56 4.12
N ILE A 104 -2.34 5.21 3.08
CA ILE A 104 -1.87 4.40 1.95
C ILE A 104 -1.58 5.25 0.72
N VAL A 105 -0.81 4.70 -0.21
CA VAL A 105 -0.22 5.42 -1.36
C VAL A 105 -1.21 5.92 -2.40
N LEU A 106 -2.45 5.43 -2.42
CA LEU A 106 -3.44 5.71 -3.47
C LEU A 106 -3.77 7.20 -3.65
N LYS A 107 -3.74 7.99 -2.58
CA LYS A 107 -4.12 9.41 -2.60
C LYS A 107 -2.95 10.38 -2.83
N ARG A 108 -1.72 9.88 -2.88
CA ARG A 108 -0.54 10.74 -3.02
C ARG A 108 -0.37 11.17 -4.47
N ARG A 109 -0.19 12.48 -4.69
CA ARG A 109 0.01 13.06 -6.02
C ARG A 109 1.46 12.99 -6.52
N ASP A 110 2.39 12.67 -5.64
CA ASP A 110 3.84 12.54 -5.93
C ASP A 110 4.24 11.11 -6.34
N ASN A 111 3.29 10.19 -6.44
CA ASN A 111 3.48 8.84 -6.95
C ASN A 111 3.01 8.73 -8.40
N ALA A 112 3.68 7.90 -9.19
CA ALA A 112 3.25 7.55 -10.54
C ALA A 112 1.88 6.85 -10.54
N ASN A 113 1.09 7.03 -11.59
CA ASN A 113 -0.23 6.41 -11.70
C ASN A 113 -0.15 4.89 -11.76
N ILE A 114 0.92 4.33 -12.34
CA ILE A 114 1.16 2.88 -12.37
C ILE A 114 1.09 2.25 -10.97
N LEU A 115 1.65 2.92 -9.94
CA LEU A 115 1.51 2.46 -8.56
C LEU A 115 0.04 2.42 -8.12
N LYS A 116 -0.74 3.45 -8.48
CA LYS A 116 -2.16 3.51 -8.10
C LYS A 116 -2.96 2.43 -8.81
N LYS A 117 -2.66 2.13 -10.08
CA LYS A 117 -3.28 1.04 -10.84
C LYS A 117 -2.98 -0.32 -10.21
N VAL A 118 -1.71 -0.64 -10.01
CA VAL A 118 -1.29 -1.92 -9.44
C VAL A 118 -1.80 -2.09 -8.01
N TYR A 119 -1.50 -1.15 -7.14
CA TYR A 119 -1.85 -1.25 -5.72
C TYR A 119 -3.37 -1.14 -5.49
N GLY A 120 -4.05 -0.27 -6.24
CA GLY A 120 -5.50 -0.11 -6.19
C GLY A 120 -6.25 -1.32 -6.73
N GLY A 121 -5.79 -1.90 -7.84
CA GLY A 121 -6.34 -3.13 -8.40
C GLY A 121 -6.25 -4.29 -7.42
N MET A 122 -5.08 -4.48 -6.79
CA MET A 122 -4.91 -5.49 -5.74
C MET A 122 -5.84 -5.30 -4.56
N ILE A 123 -5.95 -4.06 -4.05
CA ILE A 123 -6.88 -3.74 -2.95
C ILE A 123 -8.32 -4.05 -3.34
N ASN A 124 -8.74 -3.67 -4.53
CA ASN A 124 -10.10 -3.94 -5.00
C ASN A 124 -10.40 -5.44 -5.06
N ILE A 125 -9.46 -6.26 -5.56
CA ILE A 125 -9.61 -7.72 -5.58
C ILE A 125 -9.67 -8.27 -4.14
N ILE A 126 -8.82 -7.80 -3.24
CA ILE A 126 -8.82 -8.25 -1.85
C ILE A 126 -10.12 -7.89 -1.14
N LEU A 127 -10.65 -6.68 -1.35
CA LEU A 127 -11.88 -6.22 -0.70
C LEU A 127 -13.15 -6.84 -1.31
N ASN A 128 -13.21 -7.02 -2.62
CA ASN A 128 -14.41 -7.50 -3.29
C ASN A 128 -14.48 -9.03 -3.38
N ASP A 129 -13.35 -9.68 -3.76
CA ASP A 129 -13.28 -11.11 -3.97
C ASP A 129 -12.79 -11.88 -2.74
N ASN A 130 -12.28 -11.17 -1.73
CA ASN A 130 -11.62 -11.74 -0.55
C ASN A 130 -10.54 -12.80 -0.92
N SER A 131 -9.82 -12.57 -2.02
CA SER A 131 -8.88 -13.53 -2.60
C SER A 131 -7.48 -12.94 -2.77
N ILE A 132 -6.56 -13.34 -1.92
CA ILE A 132 -5.13 -13.01 -2.05
C ILE A 132 -4.49 -13.67 -3.29
N PRO A 133 -4.76 -14.97 -3.60
CA PRO A 133 -4.21 -15.56 -4.81
C PRO A 133 -4.57 -14.79 -6.09
N LYS A 134 -5.84 -14.41 -6.27
CA LYS A 134 -6.26 -13.58 -7.42
C LYS A 134 -5.53 -12.23 -7.46
N ALA A 135 -5.31 -11.60 -6.31
CA ALA A 135 -4.57 -10.34 -6.23
C ALA A 135 -3.09 -10.53 -6.63
N ILE A 136 -2.48 -11.68 -6.28
CA ILE A 136 -1.12 -12.03 -6.69
C ILE A 136 -1.05 -12.31 -8.19
N ASP A 137 -2.02 -13.02 -8.77
CA ASP A 137 -2.08 -13.29 -10.22
C ASP A 137 -2.23 -11.98 -11.01
N PHE A 138 -3.09 -11.07 -10.53
CA PHE A 138 -3.21 -9.72 -11.08
C PHE A 138 -1.87 -8.97 -11.02
N LEU A 139 -1.19 -8.99 -9.86
CA LEU A 139 0.12 -8.37 -9.70
C LEU A 139 1.15 -8.93 -10.70
N HIS A 140 1.21 -10.24 -10.87
CA HIS A 140 2.12 -10.86 -11.84
C HIS A 140 1.84 -10.39 -13.27
N THR A 141 0.58 -10.25 -13.66
CA THR A 141 0.18 -9.73 -14.98
C THR A 141 0.65 -8.29 -15.17
N GLU A 142 0.40 -7.43 -14.19
CA GLU A 142 0.82 -6.02 -14.24
C GLU A 142 2.36 -5.88 -14.26
N LEU A 143 3.08 -6.65 -13.44
CA LEU A 143 4.54 -6.62 -13.44
C LEU A 143 5.14 -7.08 -14.78
N LYS A 144 4.55 -8.09 -15.44
CA LYS A 144 4.96 -8.51 -16.78
C LYS A 144 4.67 -7.46 -17.83
N THR A 145 3.54 -6.76 -17.72
CA THR A 145 3.20 -5.62 -18.60
C THR A 145 4.28 -4.52 -18.50
N ILE A 146 4.72 -4.22 -17.28
CA ILE A 146 5.79 -3.25 -17.04
C ILE A 146 7.14 -3.79 -17.56
N GLU A 147 7.47 -5.05 -17.32
CA GLU A 147 8.69 -5.71 -17.80
C GLU A 147 8.82 -5.66 -19.32
N ASN A 148 7.71 -5.79 -20.03
CA ASN A 148 7.66 -5.74 -21.49
C ASN A 148 7.60 -4.32 -22.07
N GLY A 149 7.53 -3.30 -21.22
CA GLY A 149 7.43 -1.90 -21.66
C GLY A 149 6.04 -1.52 -22.21
N ASN A 150 5.04 -2.36 -22.02
CA ASN A 150 3.68 -2.15 -22.51
C ASN A 150 2.85 -1.28 -21.56
N VAL A 151 3.41 -0.17 -21.11
CA VAL A 151 2.81 0.76 -20.16
C VAL A 151 2.68 2.13 -20.83
N GLU A 152 1.53 2.75 -20.68
CA GLU A 152 1.30 4.11 -21.15
C GLU A 152 2.25 5.09 -20.44
N LEU A 153 2.88 6.00 -21.20
CA LEU A 153 3.79 6.99 -20.63
C LEU A 153 3.12 7.83 -19.55
N SER A 154 1.84 8.14 -19.70
CA SER A 154 1.02 8.89 -18.74
C SER A 154 0.95 8.23 -17.35
N ASP A 155 1.06 6.90 -17.29
CA ASP A 155 1.04 6.15 -16.03
C ASP A 155 2.37 6.21 -15.28
N LEU A 156 3.45 6.55 -15.98
CA LEU A 156 4.80 6.65 -15.43
C LEU A 156 5.15 8.07 -14.98
N ILE A 157 4.35 9.07 -15.34
CA ILE A 157 4.63 10.46 -14.99
C ILE A 157 4.50 10.69 -13.49
N ILE A 158 5.58 11.22 -12.92
CA ILE A 158 5.64 11.76 -11.57
C ILE A 158 5.73 13.29 -11.69
N SER A 159 5.06 14.04 -10.84
CA SER A 159 5.19 15.49 -10.86
C SER A 159 5.40 16.08 -9.48
N LYS A 160 6.29 17.06 -9.37
CA LYS A 160 6.59 17.78 -8.13
C LYS A 160 6.57 19.28 -8.34
N THR A 161 6.10 20.02 -7.36
CA THR A 161 6.06 21.47 -7.40
C THR A 161 7.46 22.05 -7.25
N LEU A 162 7.83 22.96 -8.15
CA LEU A 162 9.08 23.69 -8.12
C LEU A 162 8.99 24.83 -7.08
N LYS A 163 9.87 24.81 -6.09
CA LYS A 163 9.92 25.86 -5.07
C LYS A 163 10.86 26.99 -5.51
N GLY A 164 10.65 28.19 -4.96
CA GLY A 164 11.50 29.34 -5.24
C GLY A 164 12.93 29.23 -4.70
N SER A 165 13.14 28.40 -3.63
CA SER A 165 14.47 28.18 -3.07
C SER A 165 14.62 26.76 -2.53
N TYR A 166 15.85 26.26 -2.55
CA TYR A 166 16.28 24.97 -2.01
C TYR A 166 17.63 25.13 -1.31
N ALA A 167 17.84 24.41 -0.22
CA ALA A 167 19.11 24.42 0.49
C ALA A 167 20.28 23.89 -0.38
N ASP A 168 20.01 22.84 -1.16
CA ASP A 168 20.93 22.28 -2.15
C ASP A 168 20.14 21.94 -3.42
N PRO A 169 20.09 22.84 -4.40
CA PRO A 169 19.34 22.65 -5.64
C PRO A 169 19.83 21.45 -6.47
N THR A 170 21.12 21.12 -6.38
CA THR A 170 21.75 20.05 -7.20
C THR A 170 21.26 18.65 -6.82
N ARG A 171 20.76 18.49 -5.59
CA ARG A 171 20.19 17.22 -5.11
C ARG A 171 18.69 17.09 -5.36
N ILE A 172 18.04 18.12 -5.85
CA ILE A 172 16.60 18.13 -6.08
C ILE A 172 16.32 17.78 -7.54
N SER A 173 15.95 16.55 -7.81
CA SER A 173 15.84 16.01 -9.16
C SER A 173 14.99 16.88 -10.11
N HIS A 174 13.79 17.29 -9.70
CA HIS A 174 12.91 18.13 -10.54
C HIS A 174 13.39 19.57 -10.68
N LYS A 175 14.24 20.07 -9.78
CA LYS A 175 14.93 21.37 -9.95
C LYS A 175 16.04 21.26 -11.00
N VAL A 176 16.86 20.23 -10.92
CA VAL A 176 17.89 19.94 -11.94
C VAL A 176 17.28 19.77 -13.32
N LEU A 177 16.12 19.10 -13.42
CA LEU A 177 15.40 18.99 -14.68
C LEU A 177 14.87 20.36 -15.16
N ALA A 178 14.31 21.17 -14.28
CA ALA A 178 13.82 22.50 -14.63
C ALA A 178 14.94 23.40 -15.16
N ASP A 179 16.14 23.35 -14.54
CA ASP A 179 17.31 24.08 -15.01
C ASP A 179 17.75 23.62 -16.40
N ARG A 180 17.79 22.31 -16.62
CA ARG A 180 18.11 21.72 -17.92
C ARG A 180 17.06 22.07 -19.00
N MET A 181 15.79 22.19 -18.63
CA MET A 181 14.74 22.69 -19.53
C MET A 181 14.95 24.18 -19.86
N GLN A 182 15.31 24.99 -18.86
CA GLN A 182 15.62 26.42 -19.04
C GLN A 182 16.81 26.64 -19.98
N GLU A 183 17.85 25.80 -19.90
CA GLU A 183 19.02 25.86 -20.79
C GLU A 183 18.66 25.46 -22.23
N ARG A 184 17.75 24.51 -22.41
CA ARG A 184 17.32 24.02 -23.73
C ARG A 184 16.35 24.98 -24.43
N ASP A 185 15.38 25.45 -23.71
CA ASP A 185 14.32 26.34 -24.22
C ASP A 185 13.74 27.18 -23.05
N PRO A 186 14.24 28.40 -22.87
CA PRO A 186 13.77 29.30 -21.82
C PRO A 186 12.26 29.59 -21.87
N GLY A 187 11.65 29.52 -23.06
CA GLY A 187 10.22 29.81 -23.26
C GLY A 187 9.29 28.72 -22.74
N SER A 188 9.77 27.48 -22.64
CA SER A 188 9.00 26.32 -22.16
C SER A 188 9.36 25.87 -20.74
N ALA A 189 10.29 26.55 -20.09
CA ALA A 189 10.75 26.18 -18.75
C ALA A 189 9.68 26.47 -17.67
N PRO A 190 9.56 25.57 -16.66
CA PRO A 190 8.57 25.74 -15.60
C PRO A 190 8.94 26.90 -14.67
N ASN A 191 7.95 27.66 -14.24
CA ASN A 191 8.09 28.73 -13.26
C ASN A 191 8.03 28.20 -11.81
N VAL A 192 8.37 29.06 -10.86
CA VAL A 192 8.16 28.78 -9.43
C VAL A 192 6.69 28.53 -9.16
N ASN A 193 6.39 27.50 -8.36
CA ASN A 193 5.08 26.91 -8.05
C ASN A 193 4.46 26.05 -9.16
N ASP A 194 5.03 26.00 -10.36
CA ASP A 194 4.58 25.04 -11.36
C ASP A 194 4.95 23.62 -10.96
N ARG A 195 4.19 22.67 -11.48
CA ARG A 195 4.50 21.25 -11.33
C ARG A 195 5.35 20.79 -12.50
N VAL A 196 6.53 20.28 -12.19
CA VAL A 196 7.45 19.69 -13.16
C VAL A 196 7.11 18.22 -13.32
N PRO A 197 6.55 17.78 -14.49
CA PRO A 197 6.36 16.39 -14.78
C PRO A 197 7.66 15.74 -15.23
N TYR A 198 7.89 14.50 -14.80
CA TYR A 198 9.07 13.75 -15.22
C TYR A 198 8.85 12.25 -15.18
N VAL A 199 9.67 11.54 -15.94
CA VAL A 199 9.72 10.07 -16.02
C VAL A 199 11.16 9.65 -15.78
N TYR A 200 11.37 8.52 -15.11
CA TYR A 200 12.70 7.96 -14.90
C TYR A 200 13.21 7.28 -16.16
N ILE A 201 14.46 7.57 -16.50
CA ILE A 201 15.14 7.09 -17.72
C ILE A 201 16.38 6.27 -17.36
N VAL A 202 16.76 5.37 -18.26
CA VAL A 202 18.00 4.59 -18.12
C VAL A 202 19.20 5.54 -18.19
N ASN A 203 20.11 5.40 -17.24
CA ASN A 203 21.39 6.13 -17.22
C ASN A 203 22.52 5.16 -16.88
N ASP A 204 23.43 4.99 -17.81
CA ASP A 204 24.54 4.04 -17.70
C ASP A 204 25.59 4.44 -16.65
N ASN A 205 25.62 5.73 -16.27
CA ASN A 205 26.48 6.21 -15.20
C ASN A 205 25.93 5.80 -13.83
N LYS A 206 26.54 4.80 -13.22
CA LYS A 206 26.16 4.31 -11.88
C LYS A 206 26.23 5.38 -10.79
N LYS A 207 27.07 6.41 -10.96
CA LYS A 207 27.21 7.53 -10.02
C LYS A 207 26.30 8.73 -10.35
N ALA A 208 25.46 8.63 -11.40
CA ALA A 208 24.54 9.70 -11.78
C ALA A 208 23.61 10.06 -10.63
N LEU A 209 23.42 11.36 -10.40
CA LEU A 209 22.49 11.89 -9.42
C LEU A 209 21.04 11.65 -9.89
N GLN A 210 20.08 11.80 -8.96
CA GLN A 210 18.66 11.58 -9.28
C GLN A 210 18.14 12.52 -10.39
N GLY A 211 18.69 13.74 -10.48
CA GLY A 211 18.34 14.69 -11.53
C GLY A 211 18.74 14.23 -12.94
N ASP A 212 19.82 13.45 -13.05
CA ASP A 212 20.33 12.93 -14.32
C ASP A 212 19.60 11.66 -14.77
N ARG A 213 18.76 11.10 -13.89
CA ARG A 213 17.97 9.88 -14.13
C ARG A 213 16.52 10.17 -14.48
N ILE A 214 16.16 11.42 -14.67
CA ILE A 214 14.80 11.83 -15.03
C ILE A 214 14.79 12.74 -16.24
N GLU A 215 13.68 12.72 -17.00
CA GLU A 215 13.49 13.61 -18.14
C GLU A 215 12.01 13.99 -18.31
N HIS A 216 11.77 15.11 -18.98
CA HIS A 216 10.41 15.57 -19.31
C HIS A 216 9.74 14.61 -20.30
N PRO A 217 8.43 14.29 -20.14
CA PRO A 217 7.73 13.33 -21.01
C PRO A 217 7.83 13.66 -22.50
N ASP A 218 7.66 14.93 -22.89
CA ASP A 218 7.72 15.35 -24.31
C ASP A 218 9.12 15.14 -24.90
N PHE A 219 10.17 15.37 -24.10
CA PHE A 219 11.54 15.12 -24.52
C PHE A 219 11.81 13.63 -24.75
N ILE A 220 11.23 12.77 -23.89
CA ILE A 220 11.33 11.31 -24.00
C ILE A 220 10.70 10.85 -25.33
N VAL A 221 9.50 11.31 -25.63
CA VAL A 221 8.80 10.97 -26.86
C VAL A 221 9.56 11.47 -28.09
N LYS A 222 9.98 12.75 -28.09
CA LYS A 222 10.68 13.37 -29.21
C LYS A 222 12.02 12.70 -29.55
N ASN A 223 12.75 12.24 -28.51
CA ASN A 223 14.11 11.71 -28.66
C ASN A 223 14.19 10.19 -28.45
N ASN A 224 13.06 9.50 -28.29
CA ASN A 224 12.97 8.06 -28.09
C ASN A 224 13.90 7.58 -26.94
N VAL A 225 13.85 8.28 -25.80
CA VAL A 225 14.71 7.99 -24.64
C VAL A 225 14.22 6.74 -23.92
N LYS A 226 15.14 5.84 -23.55
CA LYS A 226 14.81 4.58 -22.86
C LYS A 226 14.32 4.83 -21.43
N ILE A 227 13.15 4.31 -21.07
CA ILE A 227 12.54 4.40 -19.76
C ILE A 227 13.14 3.35 -18.81
N ASP A 228 13.38 3.74 -17.56
CA ASP A 228 13.82 2.83 -16.49
C ASP A 228 12.62 2.18 -15.79
N TYR A 229 12.08 1.11 -16.37
CA TYR A 229 10.99 0.33 -15.78
C TYR A 229 11.36 -0.33 -14.46
N ALA A 230 12.64 -0.71 -14.27
CA ALA A 230 13.13 -1.29 -13.03
C ALA A 230 13.00 -0.31 -11.86
N TYR A 231 13.21 0.98 -12.11
CA TYR A 231 12.99 2.03 -11.11
C TYR A 231 11.55 2.05 -10.59
N TYR A 232 10.56 1.97 -11.49
CA TYR A 232 9.15 1.99 -11.08
C TYR A 232 8.77 0.77 -10.24
N ILE A 233 9.29 -0.40 -10.60
CA ILE A 233 9.05 -1.62 -9.81
C ILE A 233 9.71 -1.48 -8.44
N THR A 234 11.00 -1.13 -8.37
CA THR A 234 11.79 -1.10 -7.12
C THR A 234 11.38 0.03 -6.19
N ASN A 235 11.19 1.25 -6.73
CA ASN A 235 11.05 2.45 -5.90
C ASN A 235 9.60 2.92 -5.72
N GLN A 236 8.67 2.46 -6.58
CA GLN A 236 7.26 2.83 -6.46
C GLN A 236 6.40 1.65 -5.98
N ILE A 237 6.52 0.47 -6.60
CA ILE A 237 5.58 -0.65 -6.43
C ILE A 237 6.01 -1.58 -5.31
N LEU A 238 7.28 -2.00 -5.27
CA LEU A 238 7.78 -3.08 -4.42
C LEU A 238 7.39 -2.88 -2.95
N LYS A 239 7.74 -1.75 -2.35
CA LYS A 239 7.55 -1.54 -0.90
C LYS A 239 6.08 -1.55 -0.49
N PRO A 240 5.16 -0.77 -1.12
CA PRO A 240 3.75 -0.79 -0.76
C PRO A 240 3.09 -2.16 -0.96
N VAL A 241 3.42 -2.85 -2.06
CA VAL A 241 2.86 -4.15 -2.40
C VAL A 241 3.39 -5.24 -1.46
N SER A 242 4.70 -5.25 -1.16
CA SER A 242 5.28 -6.21 -0.21
C SER A 242 4.65 -6.06 1.17
N GLN A 243 4.37 -4.85 1.63
CA GLN A 243 3.68 -4.62 2.90
C GLN A 243 2.24 -5.16 2.91
N LEU A 244 1.55 -5.10 1.78
CA LEU A 244 0.19 -5.64 1.67
C LEU A 244 0.19 -7.16 1.64
N ILE A 245 1.02 -7.77 0.79
CA ILE A 245 1.06 -9.23 0.60
C ILE A 245 1.72 -9.94 1.78
N SER A 246 2.67 -9.31 2.48
CA SER A 246 3.35 -9.91 3.63
C SER A 246 2.38 -10.32 4.75
N LEU A 247 1.17 -9.74 4.81
CA LEU A 247 0.12 -10.15 5.73
C LEU A 247 -0.35 -11.60 5.50
N ARG A 248 -0.13 -12.13 4.30
CA ARG A 248 -0.51 -13.49 3.86
C ARG A 248 0.56 -14.12 2.99
N VAL A 249 1.83 -13.96 3.36
CA VAL A 249 2.99 -14.45 2.59
C VAL A 249 2.95 -15.96 2.32
N GLU A 250 2.31 -16.71 3.21
CA GLU A 250 2.12 -18.16 3.08
C GLU A 250 1.24 -18.56 1.89
N GLN A 251 0.50 -17.63 1.29
CA GLN A 251 -0.34 -17.88 0.12
C GLN A 251 0.39 -17.65 -1.22
N ILE A 252 1.64 -17.22 -1.18
CA ILE A 252 2.44 -17.00 -2.39
C ILE A 252 2.93 -18.36 -2.92
N LYS A 253 2.72 -18.60 -4.22
CA LYS A 253 3.26 -19.80 -4.88
C LYS A 253 4.78 -19.83 -4.74
N GLY A 254 5.31 -20.95 -4.28
CA GLY A 254 6.75 -21.12 -4.04
C GLY A 254 7.20 -20.79 -2.62
N PHE A 255 6.30 -20.38 -1.73
CA PHE A 255 6.61 -20.25 -0.31
C PHE A 255 6.92 -21.63 0.30
N LYS A 256 8.12 -21.77 0.90
CA LYS A 256 8.67 -23.08 1.29
C LYS A 256 8.62 -23.37 2.80
N TYR A 257 8.25 -22.38 3.60
CA TYR A 257 8.25 -22.55 5.05
C TYR A 257 6.93 -23.12 5.57
N ALA A 258 6.98 -23.74 6.75
CA ALA A 258 5.77 -24.19 7.43
C ALA A 258 4.83 -23.00 7.74
N LYS A 259 3.52 -23.24 7.75
CA LYS A 259 2.49 -22.20 7.96
C LYS A 259 2.72 -21.34 9.21
N ASN A 260 3.26 -21.94 10.29
CA ASN A 260 3.55 -21.27 11.56
C ASN A 260 5.01 -20.82 11.71
N HIS A 261 5.78 -20.78 10.61
CA HIS A 261 7.21 -20.43 10.66
C HIS A 261 7.44 -19.04 11.27
N PHE A 262 6.74 -18.04 10.80
CA PHE A 262 6.89 -16.67 11.27
C PHE A 262 6.35 -16.47 12.68
N ASP A 263 5.34 -17.25 13.11
CA ASP A 263 4.82 -17.20 14.49
C ASP A 263 5.88 -17.72 15.47
N LYS A 264 6.52 -18.84 15.16
CA LYS A 264 7.65 -19.38 15.96
C LYS A 264 8.83 -18.39 16.03
N LEU A 265 9.14 -17.72 14.92
CA LEU A 265 10.18 -16.70 14.91
C LEU A 265 9.78 -15.45 15.73
N LEU A 266 8.51 -15.06 15.71
CA LEU A 266 8.00 -13.95 16.52
C LEU A 266 8.17 -14.24 18.01
N ASP A 267 7.78 -15.43 18.46
CA ASP A 267 7.96 -15.86 19.86
C ASP A 267 9.43 -15.84 20.25
N LYS A 268 10.31 -16.40 19.41
CA LYS A 268 11.76 -16.39 19.61
C LYS A 268 12.29 -14.97 19.77
N TYR A 269 12.01 -14.08 18.80
CA TYR A 269 12.52 -12.70 18.84
C TYR A 269 11.88 -11.85 19.92
N THR A 270 10.64 -12.13 20.33
CA THR A 270 10.01 -11.47 21.48
C THR A 270 10.77 -11.76 22.76
N ASN A 271 11.20 -13.00 22.96
CA ASN A 271 12.00 -13.42 24.09
C ASN A 271 13.43 -12.84 24.06
N GLU A 272 14.08 -12.85 22.88
CA GLU A 272 15.44 -12.32 22.70
C GLU A 272 15.51 -10.79 22.88
N LEU A 273 14.60 -10.06 22.22
CA LEU A 273 14.63 -8.59 22.18
C LEU A 273 13.94 -7.95 23.38
N LYS A 274 13.18 -8.72 24.18
CA LYS A 274 12.34 -8.23 25.29
C LYS A 274 11.47 -7.03 24.92
N CYS A 275 11.14 -6.92 23.64
CA CYS A 275 10.35 -5.81 23.06
C CYS A 275 9.46 -6.36 21.93
N PRO A 276 8.16 -6.62 22.20
CA PRO A 276 7.25 -7.22 21.21
C PRO A 276 7.12 -6.40 19.91
N SER A 277 7.16 -5.06 19.99
CA SER A 277 7.07 -4.21 18.79
C SER A 277 8.30 -4.37 17.88
N LYS A 278 9.50 -4.39 18.43
CA LYS A 278 10.74 -4.62 17.67
C LYS A 278 10.79 -6.01 17.05
N ALA A 279 10.30 -7.03 17.78
CA ALA A 279 10.18 -8.38 17.25
C ALA A 279 9.20 -8.42 16.05
N ALA A 280 8.03 -7.80 16.19
CA ALA A 280 7.05 -7.71 15.12
C ALA A 280 7.60 -6.97 13.87
N ASP A 281 8.30 -5.86 14.05
CA ASP A 281 8.94 -5.11 12.95
C ASP A 281 9.99 -5.96 12.22
N LYS A 282 10.78 -6.73 12.96
CA LYS A 282 11.76 -7.66 12.38
C LYS A 282 11.08 -8.76 11.55
N ILE A 283 10.02 -9.36 12.07
CA ILE A 283 9.24 -10.38 11.34
C ILE A 283 8.60 -9.78 10.08
N ASN A 284 8.01 -8.59 10.16
CA ASN A 284 7.44 -7.92 9.00
C ASN A 284 8.50 -7.69 7.92
N THR A 285 9.69 -7.23 8.30
CA THR A 285 10.82 -7.05 7.36
C THR A 285 11.20 -8.37 6.68
N MET A 286 11.25 -9.48 7.43
CA MET A 286 11.55 -10.80 6.89
C MET A 286 10.45 -11.28 5.90
N LYS A 287 9.17 -11.08 6.25
CA LYS A 287 8.05 -11.40 5.37
C LYS A 287 8.08 -10.57 4.08
N GLU A 288 8.35 -9.27 4.18
CA GLU A 288 8.49 -8.39 3.02
C GLU A 288 9.66 -8.81 2.11
N ALA A 289 10.79 -9.24 2.70
CA ALA A 289 11.94 -9.74 1.94
C ALA A 289 11.60 -11.04 1.19
N GLU A 290 10.82 -11.95 1.81
CA GLU A 290 10.38 -13.17 1.14
C GLU A 290 9.40 -12.88 -0.01
N VAL A 291 8.50 -11.90 0.15
CA VAL A 291 7.66 -11.39 -0.95
C VAL A 291 8.52 -10.87 -2.10
N SER A 292 9.54 -10.05 -1.81
CA SER A 292 10.47 -9.55 -2.83
C SER A 292 11.10 -10.67 -3.62
N LYS A 293 11.67 -11.63 -2.93
CA LYS A 293 12.35 -12.79 -3.52
C LYS A 293 11.43 -13.64 -4.42
N LEU A 294 10.18 -13.87 -3.98
CA LEU A 294 9.27 -14.76 -4.70
C LEU A 294 8.58 -14.07 -5.89
N ILE A 295 8.32 -12.77 -5.81
CA ILE A 295 7.49 -12.05 -6.80
C ILE A 295 8.35 -11.09 -7.64
N PHE A 296 9.17 -10.25 -7.00
CA PHE A 296 9.82 -9.13 -7.69
C PHE A 296 11.18 -9.49 -8.30
N ASP A 297 12.00 -10.28 -7.60
CA ASP A 297 13.37 -10.61 -8.08
C ASP A 297 13.38 -11.31 -9.44
N PRO A 298 12.45 -12.25 -9.76
CA PRO A 298 12.39 -12.85 -11.10
C PRO A 298 12.12 -11.81 -12.19
N ILE A 299 11.22 -10.88 -11.98
CA ILE A 299 10.85 -9.81 -12.92
C ILE A 299 12.02 -8.83 -13.12
N LEU A 300 12.64 -8.39 -12.02
CA LEU A 300 13.79 -7.48 -12.07
C LEU A 300 14.99 -8.12 -12.79
N THR A 301 15.19 -9.43 -12.59
CA THR A 301 16.20 -10.20 -13.32
C THR A 301 15.89 -10.24 -14.81
N GLY A 302 14.61 -10.41 -15.19
CA GLY A 302 14.16 -10.37 -16.59
C GLY A 302 14.45 -9.01 -17.24
N ILE A 303 14.09 -7.90 -16.57
CA ILE A 303 14.38 -6.55 -17.06
C ILE A 303 15.90 -6.35 -17.25
N ALA A 304 16.71 -6.75 -16.26
CA ALA A 304 18.17 -6.59 -16.33
C ALA A 304 18.79 -7.38 -17.48
N LYS A 305 18.27 -8.57 -17.79
CA LYS A 305 18.68 -9.36 -18.96
C LYS A 305 18.34 -8.66 -20.27
N LYS A 306 17.10 -8.16 -20.40
CA LYS A 306 16.65 -7.42 -21.59
C LYS A 306 17.47 -6.15 -21.83
N GLN A 307 17.81 -5.41 -20.79
CA GLN A 307 18.67 -4.22 -20.89
C GLN A 307 20.08 -4.54 -21.37
N LYS A 308 20.60 -5.73 -21.04
CA LYS A 308 21.92 -6.20 -21.48
C LYS A 308 21.91 -6.93 -22.81
N ASN A 309 20.79 -7.00 -23.53
CA ASN A 309 20.60 -7.81 -24.74
C ASN A 309 20.96 -9.31 -24.54
N GLN A 310 20.77 -9.84 -23.32
CA GLN A 310 21.01 -11.25 -23.03
C GLN A 310 19.69 -12.02 -23.19
N THR A 311 19.64 -12.93 -24.15
CA THR A 311 18.55 -13.90 -24.30
C THR A 311 18.64 -14.98 -23.22
N SER A 312 17.49 -15.38 -22.67
CA SER A 312 17.42 -16.53 -21.76
C SER A 312 17.43 -17.82 -22.54
N ILE A 313 18.01 -18.91 -21.97
CA ILE A 313 17.93 -20.24 -22.55
C ILE A 313 16.47 -20.69 -22.71
N SER A 314 15.56 -20.25 -21.82
CA SER A 314 14.12 -20.51 -21.93
C SER A 314 13.42 -19.80 -23.10
N ASP A 315 14.07 -18.84 -23.77
CA ASP A 315 13.51 -18.16 -24.93
C ASP A 315 13.76 -18.97 -26.24
N PHE A 316 14.45 -20.10 -26.13
CA PHE A 316 14.74 -21.04 -27.24
C PHE A 316 13.92 -22.33 -27.17
N PHE A 317 13.10 -22.52 -26.16
CA PHE A 317 12.19 -23.63 -25.96
C PHE A 317 10.78 -23.11 -25.65
#